data_80a23da6ce932e85204a90dd1d69a2fc
#
_entry.id   80a23da6ce932e85204a90dd1d69a2fc
#
_cell.length_a   1.000
_cell.length_b   1.000
_cell.length_c   1.000
_cell.angle_alpha   90.00
_cell.angle_beta   90.00
_cell.angle_gamma   90.00
#
_symmetry.space_group_name_H-M   'P 1'
#
loop_
_entity.id
_entity.type
_entity.pdbx_description
1 polymer ?
#
loop_
_entity_poly.entity_id
_entity_poly.type
_entity_poly.pdbx_seq_one_letter_code
_entity_poly.pdbx_strand_id
1 'polypeptide(L)'
;MSGGPTTGRGPALVVCLLGGLIAFTLALVGLVPEGDFSVKEPLDLIKLLFLFAPAFPFLLLAGVAAFLTDRFLLTGTIVIAVLLILSCGFYLMAQAEQRVRPDDSMHALAYLVIPFLQTPAVLTAFGLLALWRAWLGRRNGA
;
A
#
# COMPACT_ATOMS: atom_id res chain seq x y z
N MET A 1 -14.16 -27.27 -21.29
CA MET A 1 -13.03 -26.39 -21.00
C MET A 1 -13.19 -25.91 -19.56
N SER A 2 -12.59 -26.63 -18.63
CA SER A 2 -12.64 -26.33 -17.20
C SER A 2 -11.59 -25.24 -16.92
N GLY A 3 -12.06 -24.00 -16.79
CA GLY A 3 -11.25 -22.93 -16.23
C GLY A 3 -10.91 -23.27 -14.79
N GLY A 4 -9.75 -23.90 -14.56
CA GLY A 4 -9.23 -24.14 -13.24
C GLY A 4 -9.16 -22.83 -12.47
N PRO A 5 -9.51 -22.81 -11.18
CA PRO A 5 -9.45 -21.60 -10.37
C PRO A 5 -8.06 -21.00 -10.48
N THR A 6 -7.99 -19.71 -10.70
CA THR A 6 -6.75 -18.92 -10.73
C THR A 6 -6.17 -18.89 -9.30
N THR A 7 -5.51 -19.99 -8.93
CA THR A 7 -5.06 -20.33 -7.56
C THR A 7 -4.09 -19.34 -6.92
N GLY A 8 -3.79 -18.23 -7.56
CA GLY A 8 -2.91 -17.18 -7.03
C GLY A 8 -3.57 -15.81 -6.77
N ARG A 9 -4.75 -15.56 -7.38
CA ARG A 9 -5.44 -14.26 -7.24
C ARG A 9 -5.96 -14.01 -5.83
N GLY A 10 -6.62 -15.02 -5.27
CA GLY A 10 -7.20 -14.91 -3.93
C GLY A 10 -6.16 -14.49 -2.88
N PRO A 11 -5.05 -15.23 -2.73
CA PRO A 11 -3.99 -14.85 -1.80
C PRO A 11 -3.41 -13.45 -2.05
N ALA A 12 -3.16 -13.07 -3.31
CA ALA A 12 -2.63 -11.75 -3.65
C ALA A 12 -3.59 -10.62 -3.23
N LEU A 13 -4.88 -10.76 -3.52
CA LEU A 13 -5.91 -9.81 -3.11
C LEU A 13 -6.02 -9.72 -1.59
N VAL A 14 -6.03 -10.87 -0.89
CA VAL A 14 -6.11 -10.89 0.58
C VAL A 14 -4.93 -10.17 1.20
N VAL A 15 -3.70 -10.43 0.75
CA VAL A 15 -2.50 -9.77 1.29
C VAL A 15 -2.53 -8.27 1.02
N CYS A 16 -2.92 -7.83 -0.17
CA CYS A 16 -3.04 -6.41 -0.49
C CYS A 16 -4.12 -5.71 0.37
N LEU A 17 -5.30 -6.32 0.50
CA LEU A 17 -6.38 -5.74 1.29
C LEU A 17 -6.06 -5.70 2.79
N LEU A 18 -5.42 -6.74 3.34
CA LEU A 18 -4.95 -6.75 4.71
C LEU A 18 -3.88 -5.67 4.94
N GLY A 19 -2.93 -5.53 4.01
CA GLY A 19 -1.93 -4.46 4.07
C GLY A 19 -2.56 -3.07 4.05
N GLY A 20 -3.55 -2.85 3.18
CA GLY A 20 -4.31 -1.61 3.12
C GLY A 20 -5.07 -1.32 4.42
N LEU A 21 -5.69 -2.35 5.01
CA LEU A 21 -6.38 -2.23 6.29
C LEU A 21 -5.41 -1.88 7.44
N ILE A 22 -4.24 -2.53 7.48
CA ILE A 22 -3.19 -2.23 8.47
C ILE A 22 -2.73 -0.78 8.32
N ALA A 23 -2.40 -0.34 7.10
CA ALA A 23 -1.96 1.02 6.84
C ALA A 23 -3.02 2.07 7.21
N PHE A 24 -4.29 1.81 6.87
CA PHE A 24 -5.42 2.65 7.25
C PHE A 24 -5.60 2.72 8.77
N THR A 25 -5.54 1.59 9.46
CA THR A 25 -5.67 1.53 10.93
C THR A 25 -4.54 2.31 11.62
N LEU A 26 -3.30 2.17 11.13
CA LEU A 26 -2.17 2.93 11.65
C LEU A 26 -2.35 4.43 11.44
N ALA A 27 -2.85 4.85 10.26
CA ALA A 27 -3.15 6.25 10.01
C ALA A 27 -4.28 6.75 10.91
N LEU A 28 -5.34 5.95 11.11
CA LEU A 28 -6.45 6.29 12.00
C LEU A 28 -5.96 6.53 13.43
N VAL A 29 -5.16 5.59 13.98
CA VAL A 29 -4.61 5.71 15.34
C VAL A 29 -3.64 6.87 15.48
N GLY A 30 -2.89 7.21 14.43
CA GLY A 30 -1.88 8.27 14.47
C GLY A 30 -2.43 9.67 14.22
N LEU A 31 -3.49 9.80 13.41
CA LEU A 31 -4.03 11.10 12.98
C LEU A 31 -5.29 11.53 13.73
N VAL A 32 -5.99 10.59 14.40
CA VAL A 32 -7.19 10.88 15.19
C VAL A 32 -6.85 10.81 16.66
N PRO A 33 -6.41 11.90 17.29
CA PRO A 33 -6.33 11.94 18.74
C PRO A 33 -7.75 11.90 19.31
N GLU A 34 -7.91 11.15 20.38
CA GLU A 34 -9.09 10.88 21.18
C GLU A 34 -10.32 11.77 20.91
N GLY A 35 -11.22 11.29 20.07
CA GLY A 35 -12.65 11.65 20.15
C GLY A 35 -13.19 12.74 19.22
N ASP A 36 -12.39 13.50 18.49
CA ASP A 36 -12.89 14.61 17.67
C ASP A 36 -12.68 14.42 16.15
N PHE A 37 -13.39 13.44 15.58
CA PHE A 37 -13.51 13.36 14.13
C PHE A 37 -14.80 14.08 13.67
N SER A 38 -14.80 15.41 13.72
CA SER A 38 -15.88 16.21 13.15
C SER A 38 -15.41 16.93 11.90
N VAL A 39 -15.93 16.50 10.74
CA VAL A 39 -15.72 17.23 9.48
C VAL A 39 -16.65 18.44 9.51
N LYS A 40 -16.15 19.59 9.97
CA LYS A 40 -16.91 20.84 10.04
C LYS A 40 -16.44 21.89 9.03
N GLU A 41 -15.21 21.74 8.51
CA GLU A 41 -14.61 22.73 7.61
C GLU A 41 -14.02 22.07 6.36
N PRO A 42 -13.85 22.82 5.24
CA PRO A 42 -13.21 22.30 4.02
C PRO A 42 -11.79 21.76 4.25
N LEU A 43 -11.07 22.29 5.23
CA LEU A 43 -9.75 21.81 5.66
C LEU A 43 -9.80 20.38 6.23
N ASP A 44 -10.94 19.92 6.73
CA ASP A 44 -11.10 18.56 7.24
C ASP A 44 -11.09 17.51 6.13
N LEU A 45 -11.39 17.90 4.89
CA LEU A 45 -11.20 17.03 3.71
C LEU A 45 -9.73 16.65 3.51
N ILE A 46 -8.80 17.52 3.88
CA ILE A 46 -7.36 17.23 3.82
C ILE A 46 -7.02 16.13 4.84
N LYS A 47 -7.64 16.13 6.02
CA LYS A 47 -7.45 15.06 7.03
C LYS A 47 -7.90 13.69 6.47
N LEU A 48 -9.01 13.66 5.72
CA LEU A 48 -9.44 12.44 5.04
C LEU A 48 -8.41 11.95 4.02
N LEU A 49 -7.79 12.86 3.26
CA LEU A 49 -6.72 12.50 2.33
C LEU A 49 -5.54 11.86 3.06
N PHE A 50 -5.09 12.43 4.18
CA PHE A 50 -4.02 11.87 5.01
C PHE A 50 -4.38 10.49 5.57
N LEU A 51 -5.66 10.28 5.89
CA LEU A 51 -6.16 9.02 6.43
C LEU A 51 -6.15 7.90 5.38
N PHE A 52 -6.52 8.21 4.13
CA PHE A 52 -6.61 7.22 3.05
C PHE A 52 -5.29 7.05 2.27
N ALA A 53 -4.42 8.06 2.28
CA ALA A 53 -3.16 8.02 1.54
C ALA A 53 -2.30 6.77 1.83
N PRO A 54 -2.12 6.31 3.08
CA PRO A 54 -1.34 5.12 3.38
C PRO A 54 -1.90 3.82 2.80
N ALA A 55 -3.21 3.73 2.61
CA ALA A 55 -3.86 2.56 2.01
C ALA A 55 -3.75 2.55 0.47
N PHE A 56 -3.50 3.70 -0.16
CA PHE A 56 -3.53 3.86 -1.61
C PHE A 56 -2.60 2.91 -2.38
N PRO A 57 -1.29 2.74 -2.02
CA PRO A 57 -0.41 1.83 -2.74
C PRO A 57 -0.88 0.37 -2.67
N PHE A 58 -1.53 -0.04 -1.59
CA PHE A 58 -2.12 -1.37 -1.44
C PHE A 58 -3.36 -1.56 -2.31
N LEU A 59 -4.24 -0.55 -2.37
CA LEU A 59 -5.43 -0.56 -3.21
C LEU A 59 -5.04 -0.60 -4.70
N LEU A 60 -4.00 0.10 -5.08
CA LEU A 60 -3.45 0.07 -6.43
C LEU A 60 -2.94 -1.33 -6.78
N LEU A 61 -2.17 -1.98 -5.89
CA LEU A 61 -1.73 -3.37 -6.07
C LEU A 61 -2.90 -4.36 -6.12
N ALA A 62 -3.92 -4.19 -5.27
CA ALA A 62 -5.11 -5.03 -5.29
C ALA A 62 -5.85 -4.88 -6.63
N GLY A 63 -6.00 -3.65 -7.13
CA GLY A 63 -6.58 -3.38 -8.44
C GLY A 63 -5.82 -4.10 -9.56
N VAL A 64 -4.49 -4.00 -9.56
CA VAL A 64 -3.64 -4.71 -10.53
C VAL A 64 -3.79 -6.23 -10.39
N ALA A 65 -3.74 -6.76 -9.17
CA ALA A 65 -3.86 -8.21 -8.90
C ALA A 65 -5.20 -8.79 -9.39
N ALA A 66 -6.28 -7.99 -9.34
CA ALA A 66 -7.60 -8.41 -9.80
C ALA A 66 -7.63 -8.74 -11.31
N PHE A 67 -6.76 -8.12 -12.11
CA PHE A 67 -6.69 -8.34 -13.57
C PHE A 67 -5.57 -9.29 -13.98
N LEU A 68 -4.64 -9.63 -13.08
CA LEU A 68 -3.54 -10.54 -13.40
C LEU A 68 -3.99 -11.99 -13.48
N THR A 69 -3.45 -12.71 -14.47
CA THR A 69 -3.63 -14.15 -14.65
C THR A 69 -2.31 -14.93 -14.52
N ASP A 70 -1.19 -14.25 -14.67
CA ASP A 70 0.15 -14.84 -14.63
C ASP A 70 0.58 -15.06 -13.16
N ARG A 71 0.91 -16.32 -12.83
CA ARG A 71 1.31 -16.72 -11.47
C ARG A 71 2.60 -16.04 -11.01
N PHE A 72 3.54 -15.80 -11.93
CA PHE A 72 4.79 -15.11 -11.61
C PHE A 72 4.52 -13.67 -11.16
N LEU A 73 3.66 -12.94 -11.90
CA LEU A 73 3.29 -11.57 -11.57
C LEU A 73 2.46 -11.52 -10.27
N LEU A 74 1.58 -12.48 -10.05
CA LEU A 74 0.81 -12.58 -8.79
C LEU A 74 1.72 -12.83 -7.58
N THR A 75 2.70 -13.73 -7.70
CA THR A 75 3.70 -13.96 -6.64
C THR A 75 4.52 -12.69 -6.38
N GLY A 76 4.95 -12.01 -7.44
CA GLY A 76 5.66 -10.74 -7.31
C GLY A 76 4.82 -9.66 -6.62
N THR A 77 3.51 -9.60 -6.93
CA THR A 77 2.58 -8.70 -6.26
C THR A 77 2.49 -8.97 -4.75
N ILE A 78 2.45 -10.25 -4.35
CA ILE A 78 2.47 -10.64 -2.93
C ILE A 78 3.76 -10.17 -2.26
N VAL A 79 4.91 -10.38 -2.90
CA VAL A 79 6.21 -9.94 -2.36
C VAL A 79 6.25 -8.43 -2.17
N ILE A 80 5.80 -7.67 -3.18
CA ILE A 80 5.72 -6.20 -3.09
C ILE A 80 4.78 -5.78 -1.96
N ALA A 81 3.61 -6.41 -1.83
CA ALA A 81 2.66 -6.11 -0.77
C ALA A 81 3.24 -6.39 0.63
N VAL A 82 3.98 -7.50 0.81
CA VAL A 82 4.67 -7.81 2.07
C VAL A 82 5.73 -6.77 2.39
N LEU A 83 6.53 -6.35 1.42
CA LEU A 83 7.52 -5.27 1.62
C LEU A 83 6.86 -3.94 2.01
N LEU A 84 5.70 -3.63 1.41
CA LEU A 84 4.90 -2.47 1.81
C LEU A 84 4.39 -2.59 3.25
N ILE A 85 3.90 -3.77 3.67
CA ILE A 85 3.47 -4.01 5.06
C ILE A 85 4.65 -3.78 6.02
N LEU A 86 5.83 -4.27 5.70
CA LEU A 86 7.03 -4.02 6.50
C LEU A 86 7.37 -2.53 6.55
N SER A 87 7.20 -1.80 5.45
CA SER A 87 7.42 -0.35 5.41
C SER A 87 6.40 0.45 6.24
N CYS A 88 5.25 -0.15 6.60
CA CYS A 88 4.31 0.46 7.57
C CYS A 88 4.94 0.64 8.97
N GLY A 89 6.06 -0.03 9.25
CA GLY A 89 6.86 0.23 10.44
C GLY A 89 7.32 1.68 10.57
N PHE A 90 7.51 2.39 9.45
CA PHE A 90 7.81 3.82 9.48
C PHE A 90 6.70 4.68 10.09
N TYR A 91 5.42 4.28 9.92
CA TYR A 91 4.30 4.95 10.58
C TYR A 91 4.35 4.76 12.09
N LEU A 92 4.75 3.56 12.56
CA LEU A 92 4.93 3.30 13.99
C LEU A 92 6.07 4.13 14.57
N MET A 93 7.16 4.32 13.83
CA MET A 93 8.25 5.20 14.23
C MET A 93 7.77 6.66 14.33
N ALA A 94 7.03 7.15 13.33
CA ALA A 94 6.47 8.50 13.37
C ALA A 94 5.53 8.71 14.57
N GLN A 95 4.69 7.69 14.90
CA GLN A 95 3.83 7.74 16.09
C GLN A 95 4.63 7.74 17.39
N ALA A 96 5.71 6.96 17.48
CA ALA A 96 6.59 6.95 18.66
C ALA A 96 7.25 8.31 18.88
N GLU A 97 7.75 8.94 17.82
CA GLU A 97 8.33 10.29 17.88
C GLU A 97 7.29 11.35 18.28
N GLN A 98 6.07 11.26 17.75
CA GLN A 98 4.97 12.16 18.12
C GLN A 98 4.67 12.14 19.61
N ARG A 99 4.78 10.97 20.27
CA ARG A 99 4.60 10.86 21.73
C ARG A 99 5.70 11.56 22.51
N VAL A 100 6.90 11.64 21.96
CA VAL A 100 8.07 12.29 22.60
C VAL A 100 8.10 13.78 22.32
N ARG A 101 7.63 14.21 21.14
CA ARG A 101 7.64 15.60 20.68
C ARG A 101 6.28 15.98 20.10
N PRO A 102 5.24 16.18 20.93
CA PRO A 102 3.88 16.40 20.47
C PRO A 102 3.71 17.73 19.69
N ASP A 103 4.58 18.70 19.91
CA ASP A 103 4.49 20.03 19.28
C ASP A 103 5.08 20.09 17.85
N ASP A 104 5.67 18.99 17.36
CA ASP A 104 6.26 18.93 16.04
C ASP A 104 5.23 18.45 15.00
N SER A 105 4.73 19.37 14.18
CA SER A 105 3.78 19.08 13.09
C SER A 105 4.35 18.21 11.96
N MET A 106 5.68 17.99 11.95
CA MET A 106 6.35 17.17 10.94
C MET A 106 5.88 15.72 10.95
N HIS A 107 5.37 15.20 12.09
CA HIS A 107 4.89 13.84 12.19
C HIS A 107 3.65 13.59 11.31
N ALA A 108 2.77 14.57 11.19
CA ALA A 108 1.60 14.48 10.32
C ALA A 108 2.00 14.34 8.83
N LEU A 109 3.08 15.00 8.41
CA LEU A 109 3.59 14.93 7.05
C LEU A 109 4.07 13.50 6.68
N ALA A 110 4.50 12.68 7.64
CA ALA A 110 4.91 11.30 7.38
C ALA A 110 3.79 10.49 6.73
N TYR A 111 2.52 10.71 7.14
CA TYR A 111 1.34 10.03 6.57
C TYR A 111 1.02 10.42 5.14
N LEU A 112 1.60 11.49 4.63
CA LEU A 112 1.51 11.91 3.24
C LEU A 112 2.78 11.53 2.46
N VAL A 113 3.95 11.83 3.02
CA VAL A 113 5.24 11.65 2.34
C VAL A 113 5.55 10.17 2.12
N ILE A 114 5.32 9.32 3.12
CA ILE A 114 5.58 7.88 3.00
C ILE A 114 4.80 7.25 1.84
N PRO A 115 3.45 7.36 1.75
CA PRO A 115 2.70 6.78 0.64
C PRO A 115 3.03 7.46 -0.71
N PHE A 116 3.37 8.75 -0.70
CA PHE A 116 3.82 9.45 -1.90
C PHE A 116 5.12 8.86 -2.47
N LEU A 117 6.03 8.39 -1.63
CA LEU A 117 7.25 7.69 -2.03
C LEU A 117 6.99 6.21 -2.34
N GLN A 118 6.10 5.56 -1.59
CA GLN A 118 5.74 4.16 -1.79
C GLN A 118 5.06 3.92 -3.13
N THR A 119 4.17 4.82 -3.57
CA THR A 119 3.41 4.65 -4.81
C THR A 119 4.30 4.54 -6.05
N PRO A 120 5.24 5.47 -6.34
CA PRO A 120 6.15 5.32 -7.47
C PRO A 120 7.12 4.14 -7.30
N ALA A 121 7.52 3.80 -6.07
CA ALA A 121 8.35 2.62 -5.81
C ALA A 121 7.61 1.33 -6.19
N VAL A 122 6.33 1.21 -5.84
CA VAL A 122 5.46 0.08 -6.22
C VAL A 122 5.31 -0.01 -7.73
N LEU A 123 5.00 1.10 -8.39
CA LEU A 123 4.86 1.14 -9.85
C LEU A 123 6.15 0.74 -10.56
N THR A 124 7.29 1.22 -10.08
CA THR A 124 8.62 0.88 -10.62
C THR A 124 8.93 -0.59 -10.41
N ALA A 125 8.75 -1.11 -9.19
CA ALA A 125 8.99 -2.51 -8.87
C ALA A 125 8.12 -3.45 -9.72
N PHE A 126 6.84 -3.12 -9.86
CA PHE A 126 5.92 -3.89 -10.68
C PHE A 126 6.27 -3.80 -12.17
N GLY A 127 6.63 -2.62 -12.68
CA GLY A 127 7.09 -2.41 -14.05
C GLY A 127 8.34 -3.23 -14.37
N LEU A 128 9.34 -3.25 -13.48
CA LEU A 128 10.54 -4.08 -13.62
C LEU A 128 10.21 -5.57 -13.62
N LEU A 129 9.29 -6.00 -12.76
CA LEU A 129 8.83 -7.39 -12.70
C LEU A 129 8.15 -7.82 -14.00
N ALA A 130 7.29 -6.96 -14.56
CA ALA A 130 6.62 -7.20 -15.83
C ALA A 130 7.60 -7.25 -17.01
N LEU A 131 8.58 -6.34 -17.06
CA LEU A 131 9.65 -6.35 -18.05
C LEU A 131 10.50 -7.61 -17.96
N TRP A 132 10.86 -8.02 -16.76
CA TRP A 132 11.61 -9.28 -16.54
C TRP A 132 10.82 -10.49 -17.04
N ARG A 133 9.52 -10.54 -16.71
CA ARG A 133 8.66 -11.61 -17.20
C ARG A 133 8.58 -11.66 -18.72
N ALA A 134 8.46 -10.49 -19.37
CA ALA A 134 8.44 -10.39 -20.83
C ALA A 134 9.78 -10.83 -21.47
N TRP A 135 10.89 -10.46 -20.83
CA TRP A 135 12.24 -10.87 -21.30
C TRP A 135 12.44 -12.38 -21.19
N LEU A 136 12.05 -13.01 -20.06
CA LEU A 136 12.10 -14.46 -19.90
C LEU A 136 11.24 -15.19 -20.94
N GLY A 137 10.06 -14.65 -21.27
CA GLY A 137 9.19 -15.21 -22.29
C GLY A 137 9.83 -15.20 -23.68
N ARG A 138 10.57 -14.14 -24.03
CA ARG A 138 11.31 -14.04 -25.31
C ARG A 138 12.47 -15.02 -25.39
N ARG A 139 13.18 -15.24 -24.29
CA ARG A 139 14.34 -16.13 -24.22
C ARG A 139 13.94 -17.61 -24.34
N ASN A 140 12.78 -17.99 -23.79
CA ASN A 140 12.29 -19.37 -23.83
C ASN A 140 11.50 -19.70 -25.11
N GLY A 141 11.16 -18.71 -25.94
CA GLY A 141 10.46 -18.89 -27.21
C GLY A 141 11.38 -18.81 -28.45
N ALA A 142 12.66 -18.61 -28.22
CA ALA A 142 13.71 -18.70 -29.24
C ALA A 142 14.48 -20.02 -29.11
#